data_96a86374c8fa3dd90a6ff9730f10c88d
#
_entry.id   96a86374c8fa3dd90a6ff9730f10c88d
#
_cell.length_a   1.000
_cell.length_b   1.000
_cell.length_c   1.000
_cell.angle_alpha   90.00
_cell.angle_beta   90.00
_cell.angle_gamma   90.00
#
_symmetry.space_group_name_H-M   'P 1'
#
loop_
_entity.id
_entity.type
_entity.pdbx_description
1 polymer ?
#
loop_
_entity_poly.entity_id
_entity_poly.type
_entity_poly.pdbx_seq_one_letter_code
_entity_poly.pdbx_strand_id
1 'polypeptide(L)'
;MTDLRALETELLTAIAAAADEAALETVRVAALGRNGSISALLKTLGTMTPDERKQHGAAINGVKDHVTAALAARKDALKELALDQRLNTEAVDVTLPVREPPAETGPLHPITQVVDELTAIFADMGFAIAEGPDIETDDYNFTKLNFPEGHPARDMHDTFYFNPKPDGSRLLLRTHTSPVQIRTMLAKKPPIRVIIPGRTYRSDSDQTHTPMFHQVEGLVIDKSAHLGHLKWILQEFCKAFFEVDQVKMRFRPSFFPFTEPSLEVDIQCRRDKGEIRLGEGEDWMEILGCGMVHPNVLRNCGLDPDEYQGFAWGLGIDRIAMLKYGMPDLRAFFEADVRWLAHYGFRPLDFPTLAGGLSP
;
A
#
# COMPACT_ATOMS: atom_id res chain seq x y z
N MET A 1 -66.71 -13.91 -6.72
CA MET A 1 -65.83 -15.01 -7.22
C MET A 1 -65.33 -14.77 -8.62
N THR A 2 -66.05 -14.14 -9.51
CA THR A 2 -65.65 -13.78 -10.89
C THR A 2 -64.48 -12.77 -10.93
N ASP A 3 -64.42 -11.88 -9.98
CA ASP A 3 -63.42 -10.81 -9.91
C ASP A 3 -62.03 -11.34 -9.46
N LEU A 4 -61.96 -12.31 -8.56
CA LEU A 4 -60.71 -12.93 -8.06
C LEU A 4 -59.99 -13.76 -9.13
N ARG A 5 -60.72 -14.51 -9.92
CA ARG A 5 -60.17 -15.28 -11.05
C ARG A 5 -59.66 -14.37 -12.18
N ALA A 6 -60.37 -13.27 -12.45
CA ALA A 6 -59.94 -12.30 -13.43
C ALA A 6 -58.61 -11.62 -12.99
N LEU A 7 -58.51 -11.22 -11.72
CA LEU A 7 -57.25 -10.67 -11.16
C LEU A 7 -56.10 -11.66 -11.18
N GLU A 8 -56.33 -12.94 -10.84
CA GLU A 8 -55.32 -13.98 -10.92
C GLU A 8 -54.78 -14.14 -12.34
N THR A 9 -55.68 -14.22 -13.32
CA THR A 9 -55.31 -14.36 -14.73
C THR A 9 -54.55 -13.15 -15.24
N GLU A 10 -54.94 -11.94 -14.85
CA GLU A 10 -54.22 -10.71 -15.20
C GLU A 10 -52.80 -10.70 -14.64
N LEU A 11 -52.65 -11.03 -13.35
CA LEU A 11 -51.35 -11.07 -12.68
C LEU A 11 -50.44 -12.15 -13.29
N LEU A 12 -50.94 -13.37 -13.52
CA LEU A 12 -50.17 -14.45 -14.15
C LEU A 12 -49.75 -14.08 -15.59
N THR A 13 -50.58 -13.40 -16.33
CA THR A 13 -50.26 -12.89 -17.67
C THR A 13 -49.16 -11.84 -17.61
N ALA A 14 -49.25 -10.89 -16.67
CA ALA A 14 -48.23 -9.85 -16.46
C ALA A 14 -46.87 -10.45 -16.02
N ILE A 15 -46.89 -11.48 -15.15
CA ILE A 15 -45.67 -12.22 -14.75
C ILE A 15 -45.04 -12.90 -15.96
N ALA A 16 -45.84 -13.58 -16.79
CA ALA A 16 -45.32 -14.26 -17.97
C ALA A 16 -44.74 -13.29 -19.01
N ALA A 17 -45.31 -12.10 -19.14
CA ALA A 17 -44.88 -11.06 -20.06
C ALA A 17 -43.65 -10.26 -19.58
N ALA A 18 -43.26 -10.35 -18.31
CA ALA A 18 -42.10 -9.62 -17.77
C ALA A 18 -40.84 -10.01 -18.54
N ALA A 19 -40.17 -9.02 -19.16
CA ALA A 19 -39.00 -9.26 -20.00
C ALA A 19 -37.67 -9.36 -19.22
N ASP A 20 -37.62 -8.77 -18.03
CA ASP A 20 -36.43 -8.75 -17.16
C ASP A 20 -36.83 -8.75 -15.67
N GLU A 21 -35.84 -8.84 -14.79
CA GLU A 21 -36.05 -8.86 -13.34
C GLU A 21 -36.64 -7.55 -12.82
N ALA A 22 -36.39 -6.41 -13.44
CA ALA A 22 -36.96 -5.10 -13.01
C ALA A 22 -38.46 -5.01 -13.33
N ALA A 23 -38.85 -5.47 -14.52
CA ALA A 23 -40.26 -5.58 -14.90
C ALA A 23 -40.98 -6.57 -14.00
N LEU A 24 -40.36 -7.73 -13.69
CA LEU A 24 -40.94 -8.71 -12.78
C LEU A 24 -41.11 -8.16 -11.35
N GLU A 25 -40.17 -7.40 -10.86
CA GLU A 25 -40.24 -6.74 -9.54
C GLU A 25 -41.38 -5.70 -9.50
N THR A 26 -41.58 -4.97 -10.60
CA THR A 26 -42.70 -4.03 -10.71
C THR A 26 -44.05 -4.75 -10.57
N VAL A 27 -44.19 -5.90 -11.24
CA VAL A 27 -45.41 -6.76 -11.11
C VAL A 27 -45.55 -7.29 -9.69
N ARG A 28 -44.47 -7.74 -9.07
CA ARG A 28 -44.45 -8.20 -7.67
C ARG A 28 -44.96 -7.11 -6.71
N VAL A 29 -44.44 -5.90 -6.86
CA VAL A 29 -44.84 -4.75 -6.02
C VAL A 29 -46.33 -4.37 -6.25
N ALA A 30 -46.76 -4.39 -7.50
CA ALA A 30 -48.19 -4.11 -7.84
C ALA A 30 -49.15 -5.19 -7.29
N ALA A 31 -48.73 -6.46 -7.22
CA ALA A 31 -49.53 -7.56 -6.70
C ALA A 31 -49.44 -7.68 -5.17
N LEU A 32 -48.24 -7.77 -4.62
CA LEU A 32 -47.94 -8.18 -3.24
C LEU A 32 -47.36 -7.06 -2.35
N GLY A 33 -47.07 -5.88 -2.92
CA GLY A 33 -46.53 -4.75 -2.17
C GLY A 33 -47.55 -4.22 -1.13
N ARG A 34 -47.16 -3.27 -0.29
CA ARG A 34 -47.97 -2.71 0.80
C ARG A 34 -49.33 -2.20 0.32
N ASN A 35 -49.42 -1.68 -0.90
CA ASN A 35 -50.63 -1.18 -1.58
C ASN A 35 -50.97 -2.06 -2.80
N GLY A 36 -50.42 -3.26 -2.90
CA GLY A 36 -50.69 -4.17 -4.01
C GLY A 36 -52.13 -4.71 -3.99
N SER A 37 -52.59 -5.17 -5.16
CA SER A 37 -53.97 -5.64 -5.36
C SER A 37 -54.34 -6.79 -4.41
N ILE A 38 -53.51 -7.78 -4.22
CA ILE A 38 -53.73 -8.90 -3.30
C ILE A 38 -53.69 -8.40 -1.84
N SER A 39 -52.74 -7.52 -1.52
CA SER A 39 -52.66 -6.94 -0.17
C SER A 39 -53.86 -6.07 0.20
N ALA A 40 -54.43 -5.39 -0.76
CA ALA A 40 -55.68 -4.63 -0.58
C ALA A 40 -56.85 -5.56 -0.30
N LEU A 41 -56.98 -6.66 -1.04
CA LEU A 41 -58.01 -7.68 -0.78
C LEU A 41 -57.89 -8.33 0.59
N LEU A 42 -56.68 -8.61 1.04
CA LEU A 42 -56.45 -9.13 2.39
C LEU A 42 -56.84 -8.15 3.50
N LYS A 43 -56.71 -6.85 3.27
CA LYS A 43 -57.18 -5.82 4.21
C LYS A 43 -58.73 -5.79 4.34
N THR A 44 -59.45 -6.07 3.26
CA THR A 44 -60.93 -6.10 3.30
C THR A 44 -61.48 -7.25 4.14
N LEU A 45 -60.72 -8.31 4.36
CA LEU A 45 -61.10 -9.43 5.26
C LEU A 45 -61.36 -8.95 6.69
N GLY A 46 -60.78 -7.84 7.11
CA GLY A 46 -60.97 -7.27 8.45
C GLY A 46 -62.40 -6.78 8.73
N THR A 47 -63.15 -6.45 7.69
CA THR A 47 -64.54 -5.91 7.76
C THR A 47 -65.61 -6.97 7.52
N MET A 48 -65.23 -8.26 7.28
CA MET A 48 -66.15 -9.37 6.96
C MET A 48 -66.56 -10.15 8.20
N THR A 49 -67.70 -10.84 8.13
CA THR A 49 -68.15 -11.80 9.18
C THR A 49 -67.18 -13.01 9.27
N PRO A 50 -67.17 -13.75 10.41
CA PRO A 50 -66.26 -14.88 10.61
C PRO A 50 -66.32 -15.95 9.51
N ASP A 51 -67.51 -16.29 9.05
CA ASP A 51 -67.71 -17.32 8.02
C ASP A 51 -67.30 -16.86 6.63
N GLU A 52 -67.68 -15.63 6.25
CA GLU A 52 -67.20 -15.02 5.01
C GLU A 52 -65.69 -14.85 4.98
N ARG A 53 -65.07 -14.47 6.11
CA ARG A 53 -63.63 -14.31 6.24
C ARG A 53 -62.90 -15.64 5.99
N LYS A 54 -63.46 -16.76 6.47
CA LYS A 54 -62.91 -18.10 6.27
C LYS A 54 -62.93 -18.53 4.80
N GLN A 55 -64.03 -18.31 4.11
CA GLN A 55 -64.20 -18.64 2.69
C GLN A 55 -63.39 -17.74 1.77
N HIS A 56 -63.51 -16.42 1.92
CA HIS A 56 -62.80 -15.47 1.10
C HIS A 56 -61.27 -15.48 1.41
N GLY A 57 -60.87 -15.67 2.69
CA GLY A 57 -59.48 -15.74 3.09
C GLY A 57 -58.78 -16.93 2.46
N ALA A 58 -59.40 -18.12 2.42
CA ALA A 58 -58.81 -19.28 1.74
C ALA A 58 -58.63 -19.03 0.22
N ALA A 59 -59.63 -18.44 -0.43
CA ALA A 59 -59.53 -18.13 -1.86
C ALA A 59 -58.45 -17.07 -2.19
N ILE A 60 -58.37 -15.98 -1.39
CA ILE A 60 -57.33 -14.94 -1.60
C ILE A 60 -55.93 -15.50 -1.32
N ASN A 61 -55.76 -16.32 -0.29
CA ASN A 61 -54.46 -16.99 -0.01
C ASN A 61 -54.08 -17.94 -1.14
N GLY A 62 -55.00 -18.69 -1.72
CA GLY A 62 -54.74 -19.53 -2.88
C GLY A 62 -54.21 -18.75 -4.08
N VAL A 63 -54.83 -17.60 -4.40
CA VAL A 63 -54.34 -16.71 -5.45
C VAL A 63 -52.94 -16.14 -5.10
N LYS A 64 -52.73 -15.72 -3.86
CA LYS A 64 -51.43 -15.26 -3.39
C LYS A 64 -50.34 -16.32 -3.56
N ASP A 65 -50.63 -17.54 -3.21
CA ASP A 65 -49.68 -18.66 -3.30
C ASP A 65 -49.36 -18.98 -4.77
N HIS A 66 -50.36 -19.02 -5.65
CA HIS A 66 -50.16 -19.19 -7.09
C HIS A 66 -49.33 -18.06 -7.73
N VAL A 67 -49.61 -16.83 -7.39
CA VAL A 67 -48.87 -15.66 -7.88
C VAL A 67 -47.44 -15.69 -7.35
N THR A 68 -47.24 -16.05 -6.08
CA THR A 68 -45.88 -16.15 -5.50
C THR A 68 -45.08 -17.24 -6.18
N ALA A 69 -45.66 -18.42 -6.41
CA ALA A 69 -45.01 -19.49 -7.13
C ALA A 69 -44.66 -19.13 -8.57
N ALA A 70 -45.59 -18.45 -9.29
CA ALA A 70 -45.34 -17.97 -10.64
C ALA A 70 -44.22 -16.93 -10.72
N LEU A 71 -44.16 -16.00 -9.76
CA LEU A 71 -43.09 -15.00 -9.64
C LEU A 71 -41.72 -15.68 -9.45
N ALA A 72 -41.65 -16.68 -8.57
CA ALA A 72 -40.41 -17.43 -8.33
C ALA A 72 -39.94 -18.18 -9.59
N ALA A 73 -40.85 -18.92 -10.25
CA ALA A 73 -40.54 -19.64 -11.47
C ALA A 73 -40.09 -18.71 -12.60
N ARG A 74 -40.73 -17.56 -12.78
CA ARG A 74 -40.36 -16.59 -13.80
C ARG A 74 -39.00 -15.96 -13.51
N LYS A 75 -38.72 -15.66 -12.25
CA LYS A 75 -37.43 -15.12 -11.81
C LYS A 75 -36.28 -16.08 -12.15
N ASP A 76 -36.46 -17.36 -11.86
CA ASP A 76 -35.44 -18.36 -12.16
C ASP A 76 -35.24 -18.52 -13.68
N ALA A 77 -36.32 -18.52 -14.46
CA ALA A 77 -36.24 -18.56 -15.92
C ALA A 77 -35.54 -17.32 -16.51
N LEU A 78 -35.79 -16.12 -15.96
CA LEU A 78 -35.11 -14.89 -16.42
C LEU A 78 -33.61 -14.91 -16.07
N LYS A 79 -33.23 -15.48 -14.92
CA LYS A 79 -31.80 -15.67 -14.57
C LYS A 79 -31.10 -16.65 -15.50
N GLU A 80 -31.73 -17.77 -15.81
CA GLU A 80 -31.19 -18.73 -16.79
C GLU A 80 -31.01 -18.08 -18.17
N LEU A 81 -32.01 -17.36 -18.65
CA LEU A 81 -31.94 -16.63 -19.91
C LEU A 81 -30.79 -15.59 -19.92
N ALA A 82 -30.64 -14.85 -18.84
CA ALA A 82 -29.55 -13.87 -18.70
C ALA A 82 -28.18 -14.56 -18.68
N LEU A 83 -28.07 -15.70 -18.00
CA LEU A 83 -26.83 -16.50 -17.97
C LEU A 83 -26.51 -17.06 -19.37
N ASP A 84 -27.48 -17.61 -20.06
CA ASP A 84 -27.29 -18.13 -21.42
C ASP A 84 -26.87 -17.05 -22.41
N GLN A 85 -27.45 -15.87 -22.30
CA GLN A 85 -27.04 -14.72 -23.11
C GLN A 85 -25.61 -14.32 -22.83
N ARG A 86 -25.18 -14.28 -21.55
CA ARG A 86 -23.80 -14.00 -21.19
C ARG A 86 -22.86 -15.07 -21.70
N LEU A 87 -23.17 -16.34 -21.52
CA LEU A 87 -22.36 -17.46 -22.01
C LEU A 87 -22.17 -17.43 -23.54
N ASN A 88 -23.18 -16.96 -24.27
CA ASN A 88 -23.10 -16.85 -25.72
C ASN A 88 -22.33 -15.61 -26.20
N THR A 89 -22.36 -14.50 -25.42
CA THR A 89 -21.69 -13.24 -25.79
C THR A 89 -20.29 -13.11 -25.22
N GLU A 90 -20.02 -13.75 -24.09
CA GLU A 90 -18.72 -13.75 -23.42
C GLU A 90 -17.84 -14.95 -23.81
N ALA A 91 -18.09 -15.58 -24.95
CA ALA A 91 -17.29 -16.70 -25.44
C ALA A 91 -15.86 -16.22 -25.74
N VAL A 92 -14.89 -16.83 -25.07
CA VAL A 92 -13.46 -16.59 -25.32
C VAL A 92 -12.95 -17.67 -26.24
N ASP A 93 -12.27 -17.27 -27.32
CA ASP A 93 -11.62 -18.20 -28.21
C ASP A 93 -10.40 -18.85 -27.56
N VAL A 94 -10.59 -20.05 -27.03
CA VAL A 94 -9.53 -20.83 -26.38
C VAL A 94 -8.58 -21.53 -27.38
N THR A 95 -8.84 -21.41 -28.69
CA THR A 95 -7.95 -21.95 -29.70
C THR A 95 -6.80 -21.02 -30.06
N LEU A 96 -6.87 -19.75 -29.63
CA LEU A 96 -5.75 -18.84 -29.76
C LEU A 96 -4.56 -19.37 -28.94
N PRO A 97 -3.36 -19.43 -29.52
CA PRO A 97 -2.19 -19.84 -28.75
C PRO A 97 -2.03 -18.93 -27.55
N VAL A 98 -1.93 -19.53 -26.37
CA VAL A 98 -1.53 -18.82 -25.15
C VAL A 98 -0.20 -18.16 -25.49
N ARG A 99 -0.14 -16.83 -25.37
CA ARG A 99 1.13 -16.12 -25.47
C ARG A 99 2.05 -16.75 -24.46
N GLU A 100 2.99 -17.56 -24.91
CA GLU A 100 3.99 -18.13 -24.01
C GLU A 100 4.62 -16.95 -23.25
N PRO A 101 4.59 -16.95 -21.92
CA PRO A 101 5.35 -15.96 -21.17
C PRO A 101 6.79 -16.08 -21.68
N PRO A 102 7.50 -14.96 -21.92
CA PRO A 102 8.89 -15.00 -22.32
C PRO A 102 9.62 -15.93 -21.37
N ALA A 103 10.19 -17.00 -21.91
CA ALA A 103 10.58 -18.21 -21.19
C ALA A 103 11.63 -18.00 -20.08
N GLU A 104 12.17 -16.79 -19.86
CA GLU A 104 13.39 -16.63 -19.05
C GLU A 104 13.53 -15.34 -18.24
N THR A 105 12.57 -14.44 -18.20
CA THR A 105 12.67 -13.27 -17.33
C THR A 105 11.81 -13.46 -16.09
N GLY A 106 12.44 -13.84 -14.98
CA GLY A 106 11.81 -13.83 -13.68
C GLY A 106 11.33 -12.41 -13.31
N PRO A 107 10.30 -12.28 -12.46
CA PRO A 107 9.84 -10.97 -12.01
C PRO A 107 10.94 -10.26 -11.20
N LEU A 108 11.01 -8.93 -11.32
CA LEU A 108 11.86 -8.11 -10.47
C LEU A 108 11.33 -8.15 -9.04
N HIS A 109 12.23 -8.31 -8.09
CA HIS A 109 11.87 -8.27 -6.68
C HIS A 109 11.36 -6.87 -6.30
N PRO A 110 10.29 -6.72 -5.48
CA PRO A 110 9.71 -5.43 -5.11
C PRO A 110 10.73 -4.44 -4.52
N ILE A 111 11.68 -4.92 -3.72
CA ILE A 111 12.76 -4.07 -3.18
C ILE A 111 13.62 -3.48 -4.30
N THR A 112 13.97 -4.26 -5.31
CA THR A 112 14.74 -3.77 -6.47
C THR A 112 13.98 -2.66 -7.19
N GLN A 113 12.68 -2.85 -7.39
CA GLN A 113 11.83 -1.83 -8.03
C GLN A 113 11.77 -0.54 -7.22
N VAL A 114 11.59 -0.65 -5.89
CA VAL A 114 11.60 0.54 -5.03
C VAL A 114 12.95 1.24 -5.08
N VAL A 115 14.06 0.51 -5.09
CA VAL A 115 15.40 1.13 -5.22
C VAL A 115 15.55 1.84 -6.55
N ASP A 116 15.08 1.23 -7.65
CA ASP A 116 15.14 1.84 -8.99
C ASP A 116 14.26 3.10 -9.05
N GLU A 117 13.06 3.06 -8.49
CA GLU A 117 12.15 4.21 -8.43
C GLU A 117 12.72 5.34 -7.55
N LEU A 118 13.24 5.03 -6.35
CA LEU A 118 13.92 6.00 -5.50
C LEU A 118 15.09 6.65 -6.22
N THR A 119 15.89 5.84 -6.91
CA THR A 119 17.02 6.33 -7.70
C THR A 119 16.57 7.31 -8.78
N ALA A 120 15.49 6.98 -9.49
CA ALA A 120 14.94 7.83 -10.53
C ALA A 120 14.41 9.16 -9.97
N ILE A 121 13.61 9.12 -8.90
CA ILE A 121 13.07 10.32 -8.25
C ILE A 121 14.17 11.25 -7.76
N PHE A 122 15.18 10.70 -7.05
CA PHE A 122 16.26 11.53 -6.52
C PHE A 122 17.27 11.98 -7.60
N ALA A 123 17.45 11.22 -8.68
CA ALA A 123 18.26 11.66 -9.82
C ALA A 123 17.66 12.91 -10.48
N ASP A 124 16.32 12.96 -10.62
CA ASP A 124 15.62 14.16 -11.12
C ASP A 124 15.80 15.37 -10.19
N MET A 125 15.96 15.15 -8.89
CA MET A 125 16.30 16.20 -7.91
C MET A 125 17.81 16.54 -7.87
N GLY A 126 18.63 15.92 -8.72
CA GLY A 126 20.07 16.20 -8.84
C GLY A 126 20.94 15.45 -7.82
N PHE A 127 20.47 14.32 -7.30
CA PHE A 127 21.26 13.44 -6.44
C PHE A 127 22.00 12.38 -7.25
N ALA A 128 23.23 12.05 -6.83
CA ALA A 128 23.97 10.92 -7.31
C ALA A 128 23.84 9.74 -6.32
N ILE A 129 24.09 8.52 -6.79
CA ILE A 129 24.18 7.35 -5.91
C ILE A 129 25.57 7.27 -5.33
N ALA A 130 25.67 6.96 -4.03
CA ALA A 130 26.91 6.59 -3.37
C ALA A 130 26.77 5.19 -2.75
N GLU A 131 27.81 4.38 -2.91
CA GLU A 131 27.84 3.01 -2.42
C GLU A 131 29.01 2.81 -1.46
N GLY A 132 28.91 1.80 -0.61
CA GLY A 132 29.96 1.43 0.33
C GLY A 132 29.78 0.00 0.84
N PRO A 133 30.79 -0.51 1.59
CA PRO A 133 30.81 -1.89 2.04
C PRO A 133 29.74 -2.17 3.11
N ASP A 134 29.24 -3.41 3.15
CA ASP A 134 28.35 -3.89 4.21
C ASP A 134 29.13 -4.17 5.51
N ILE A 135 30.43 -4.53 5.39
CA ILE A 135 31.33 -4.78 6.52
C ILE A 135 32.12 -3.51 6.80
N GLU A 136 31.98 -2.98 8.00
CA GLU A 136 32.53 -1.69 8.40
C GLU A 136 33.40 -1.78 9.66
N THR A 137 34.12 -0.71 9.90
CA THR A 137 34.81 -0.48 11.17
C THR A 137 33.91 0.28 12.14
N ASP A 138 34.14 0.13 13.43
CA ASP A 138 33.45 0.93 14.47
C ASP A 138 33.63 2.44 14.24
N ASP A 139 34.80 2.87 13.77
CA ASP A 139 35.11 4.27 13.49
C ASP A 139 34.14 4.90 12.48
N TYR A 140 33.84 4.21 11.38
CA TYR A 140 32.92 4.70 10.37
C TYR A 140 31.45 4.53 10.77
N ASN A 141 31.12 3.42 11.44
CA ASN A 141 29.74 3.11 11.78
C ASN A 141 29.22 3.93 12.97
N PHE A 142 30.13 4.33 13.88
CA PHE A 142 29.75 5.00 15.13
C PHE A 142 30.57 6.25 15.44
N THR A 143 31.92 6.14 15.56
CA THR A 143 32.74 7.21 16.12
C THR A 143 32.66 8.50 15.27
N LYS A 144 32.84 8.39 13.95
CA LYS A 144 32.76 9.54 13.04
C LYS A 144 31.33 10.11 12.91
N LEU A 145 30.33 9.32 13.23
CA LEU A 145 28.93 9.71 13.31
C LEU A 145 28.52 10.26 14.68
N ASN A 146 29.50 10.63 15.50
CA ASN A 146 29.28 11.27 16.81
C ASN A 146 28.56 10.38 17.84
N PHE A 147 28.57 9.07 17.70
CA PHE A 147 28.11 8.17 18.74
C PHE A 147 29.11 8.15 19.91
N PRO A 148 28.68 8.40 21.15
CA PRO A 148 29.55 8.31 22.32
C PRO A 148 29.98 6.86 22.60
N GLU A 149 31.11 6.70 23.29
CA GLU A 149 31.49 5.42 23.87
C GLU A 149 30.41 4.97 24.87
N GLY A 150 29.98 3.72 24.81
CA GLY A 150 28.89 3.20 25.67
C GLY A 150 27.48 3.52 25.20
N HIS A 151 27.29 4.03 24.00
CA HIS A 151 25.96 4.17 23.43
C HIS A 151 25.33 2.77 23.23
N PRO A 152 24.04 2.54 23.59
CA PRO A 152 23.39 1.22 23.47
C PRO A 152 23.50 0.58 22.08
N ALA A 153 23.41 1.36 21.01
CA ALA A 153 23.55 0.86 19.64
C ALA A 153 24.94 0.21 19.33
N ARG A 154 25.97 0.42 20.21
CA ARG A 154 27.26 -0.25 20.09
C ARG A 154 27.29 -1.60 20.82
N ASP A 155 26.21 -1.95 21.54
CA ASP A 155 26.17 -3.22 22.27
C ASP A 155 26.08 -4.41 21.31
N MET A 156 26.69 -5.52 21.71
CA MET A 156 26.68 -6.78 20.95
C MET A 156 25.26 -7.37 20.81
N HIS A 157 24.30 -6.90 21.60
CA HIS A 157 22.91 -7.32 21.47
C HIS A 157 22.23 -6.71 20.24
N ASP A 158 22.65 -5.51 19.82
CA ASP A 158 22.03 -4.78 18.71
C ASP A 158 22.86 -4.81 17.43
N THR A 159 24.17 -5.08 17.52
CA THR A 159 25.12 -5.02 16.40
C THR A 159 25.84 -6.35 16.19
N PHE A 160 25.89 -6.81 14.95
CA PHE A 160 26.65 -7.99 14.58
C PHE A 160 28.15 -7.67 14.42
N TYR A 161 28.96 -8.07 15.39
CA TYR A 161 30.40 -7.95 15.35
C TYR A 161 31.07 -9.23 14.88
N PHE A 162 32.13 -9.07 14.10
CA PHE A 162 33.06 -10.15 13.80
C PHE A 162 34.01 -10.45 15.00
N ASN A 163 34.68 -11.58 14.97
CA ASN A 163 35.69 -11.90 15.96
C ASN A 163 36.75 -10.80 16.02
N PRO A 164 37.28 -10.46 17.22
CA PRO A 164 38.32 -9.45 17.34
C PRO A 164 39.58 -9.86 16.56
N LYS A 165 40.18 -8.88 15.92
CA LYS A 165 41.51 -9.04 15.31
C LYS A 165 42.61 -9.12 16.39
N PRO A 166 43.85 -9.51 16.03
CA PRO A 166 44.96 -9.58 16.99
C PRO A 166 45.24 -8.25 17.71
N ASP A 167 44.92 -7.13 17.09
CA ASP A 167 45.06 -5.77 17.65
C ASP A 167 43.89 -5.35 18.54
N GLY A 168 42.91 -6.23 18.75
CA GLY A 168 41.71 -5.96 19.52
C GLY A 168 40.60 -5.22 18.75
N SER A 169 40.87 -4.72 17.55
CA SER A 169 39.84 -4.08 16.71
C SER A 169 38.84 -5.10 16.19
N ARG A 170 37.60 -4.64 15.96
CA ARG A 170 36.52 -5.46 15.40
C ARG A 170 35.94 -4.83 14.16
N LEU A 171 35.60 -5.66 13.22
CA LEU A 171 34.70 -5.31 12.14
C LEU A 171 33.26 -5.63 12.57
N LEU A 172 32.29 -5.00 11.92
CA LEU A 172 30.87 -5.21 12.16
C LEU A 172 30.11 -5.18 10.83
N LEU A 173 28.90 -5.72 10.84
CA LEU A 173 27.92 -5.46 9.79
C LEU A 173 27.29 -4.10 10.06
N ARG A 174 27.28 -3.20 9.08
CA ARG A 174 26.78 -1.83 9.26
C ARG A 174 25.32 -1.83 9.71
N THR A 175 25.00 -1.04 10.73
CA THR A 175 23.68 -0.93 11.33
C THR A 175 22.78 0.08 10.62
N HIS A 176 23.33 0.89 9.76
CA HIS A 176 22.69 1.89 8.89
C HIS A 176 23.61 2.18 7.69
N THR A 177 23.13 2.90 6.71
CA THR A 177 23.94 3.25 5.53
C THR A 177 24.80 4.51 5.73
N SER A 178 24.71 5.18 6.89
CA SER A 178 25.46 6.42 7.22
C SER A 178 26.99 6.32 7.11
N PRO A 179 27.65 5.16 7.30
CA PRO A 179 29.11 5.05 7.02
C PRO A 179 29.50 5.54 5.62
N VAL A 180 28.61 5.37 4.63
CA VAL A 180 28.85 5.84 3.27
C VAL A 180 28.79 7.35 3.17
N GLN A 181 27.99 8.02 4.02
CA GLN A 181 28.00 9.49 4.12
C GLN A 181 29.39 9.97 4.55
N ILE A 182 29.98 9.34 5.59
CA ILE A 182 31.36 9.64 6.04
C ILE A 182 32.35 9.40 4.92
N ARG A 183 32.29 8.25 4.24
CA ARG A 183 33.17 7.93 3.11
C ARG A 183 33.06 8.98 2.00
N THR A 184 31.86 9.41 1.70
CA THR A 184 31.59 10.42 0.66
C THR A 184 32.19 11.78 1.04
N MET A 185 31.98 12.25 2.28
CA MET A 185 32.52 13.51 2.76
C MET A 185 34.05 13.52 2.83
N LEU A 186 34.67 12.37 3.15
CA LEU A 186 36.13 12.23 3.14
C LEU A 186 36.72 12.19 1.72
N ALA A 187 35.97 11.67 0.75
CA ALA A 187 36.44 11.49 -0.63
C ALA A 187 36.12 12.69 -1.56
N LYS A 188 35.08 13.45 -1.27
CA LYS A 188 34.58 14.54 -2.14
C LYS A 188 34.46 15.84 -1.37
N LYS A 189 34.78 16.93 -2.05
CA LYS A 189 34.52 18.28 -1.53
C LYS A 189 33.06 18.69 -1.80
N PRO A 190 32.45 19.50 -0.92
CA PRO A 190 31.13 20.09 -1.18
C PRO A 190 31.15 20.96 -2.46
N PRO A 191 30.00 21.10 -3.18
CA PRO A 191 28.69 20.59 -2.78
C PRO A 191 28.52 19.10 -2.98
N ILE A 192 27.86 18.42 -2.01
CA ILE A 192 27.56 17.00 -2.03
C ILE A 192 26.05 16.82 -2.04
N ARG A 193 25.54 15.99 -2.95
CA ARG A 193 24.14 15.55 -3.00
C ARG A 193 24.15 14.08 -3.40
N VAL A 194 23.86 13.19 -2.45
CA VAL A 194 23.89 11.75 -2.68
C VAL A 194 22.73 11.07 -1.98
N ILE A 195 22.26 9.98 -2.59
CA ILE A 195 21.48 8.95 -1.92
C ILE A 195 22.32 7.70 -1.75
N ILE A 196 22.02 6.93 -0.74
CA ILE A 196 22.79 5.77 -0.33
C ILE A 196 21.83 4.62 -0.06
N PRO A 197 21.32 3.94 -1.09
CA PRO A 197 20.56 2.71 -0.92
C PRO A 197 21.51 1.57 -0.52
N GLY A 198 21.07 0.70 0.38
CA GLY A 198 21.88 -0.44 0.76
C GLY A 198 21.26 -1.32 1.84
N ARG A 199 21.90 -2.46 2.08
CA ARG A 199 21.53 -3.37 3.16
C ARG A 199 22.09 -2.89 4.48
N THR A 200 21.37 -3.15 5.54
CA THR A 200 21.74 -2.84 6.93
C THR A 200 21.38 -4.03 7.82
N TYR A 201 22.05 -4.13 8.97
CA TYR A 201 21.98 -5.31 9.79
C TYR A 201 21.82 -4.93 11.27
N ARG A 202 20.82 -5.51 11.93
CA ARG A 202 20.59 -5.35 13.37
C ARG A 202 20.19 -6.69 13.97
N SER A 203 20.64 -6.94 15.20
CA SER A 203 20.30 -8.16 15.92
C SER A 203 18.87 -8.09 16.48
N ASP A 204 17.89 -7.88 15.59
CA ASP A 204 16.48 -7.77 15.91
C ASP A 204 15.67 -8.65 14.96
N SER A 205 14.67 -9.35 15.48
CA SER A 205 13.86 -10.27 14.67
C SER A 205 12.47 -10.44 15.29
N ASP A 206 11.46 -9.77 14.70
CA ASP A 206 10.04 -9.94 15.02
C ASP A 206 9.18 -9.83 13.74
N GLN A 207 7.88 -9.60 13.87
CA GLN A 207 6.97 -9.44 12.72
C GLN A 207 7.25 -8.19 11.87
N THR A 208 7.93 -7.20 12.43
CA THR A 208 8.21 -5.89 11.84
C THR A 208 9.70 -5.63 11.63
N HIS A 209 10.56 -6.53 12.13
CA HIS A 209 12.01 -6.42 12.07
C HIS A 209 12.64 -7.73 11.60
N THR A 210 13.61 -7.61 10.72
CA THR A 210 14.45 -8.71 10.24
C THR A 210 15.92 -8.38 10.51
N PRO A 211 16.78 -9.40 10.73
CA PRO A 211 18.21 -9.18 11.00
C PRO A 211 18.92 -8.43 9.89
N MET A 212 18.44 -8.50 8.66
CA MET A 212 18.87 -7.72 7.52
C MET A 212 17.66 -7.02 6.91
N PHE A 213 17.77 -5.74 6.61
CA PHE A 213 16.76 -4.94 5.93
C PHE A 213 17.41 -3.93 5.00
N HIS A 214 16.63 -3.29 4.16
CA HIS A 214 17.12 -2.31 3.21
C HIS A 214 16.80 -0.89 3.69
N GLN A 215 17.77 -0.01 3.55
CA GLN A 215 17.67 1.39 3.92
C GLN A 215 18.15 2.27 2.77
N VAL A 216 17.56 3.43 2.60
CA VAL A 216 18.15 4.51 1.82
C VAL A 216 18.35 5.72 2.72
N GLU A 217 19.53 6.31 2.65
CA GLU A 217 19.81 7.59 3.26
C GLU A 217 20.13 8.62 2.19
N GLY A 218 19.86 9.88 2.50
CA GLY A 218 20.28 10.99 1.67
C GLY A 218 21.16 11.95 2.44
N LEU A 219 22.12 12.56 1.75
CA LEU A 219 23.03 13.56 2.30
C LEU A 219 23.16 14.73 1.34
N VAL A 220 22.98 15.92 1.89
CA VAL A 220 23.31 17.18 1.21
C VAL A 220 24.28 17.95 2.09
N ILE A 221 25.42 18.36 1.52
CA ILE A 221 26.38 19.28 2.15
C ILE A 221 26.59 20.46 1.21
N ASP A 222 26.31 21.66 1.70
CA ASP A 222 26.41 22.90 0.92
C ASP A 222 26.61 24.09 1.88
N LYS A 223 27.03 25.25 1.37
CA LYS A 223 27.13 26.49 2.16
C LYS A 223 25.78 27.07 2.58
N SER A 224 24.72 26.75 1.82
CA SER A 224 23.38 27.32 1.99
C SER A 224 22.31 26.31 2.43
N ALA A 225 22.71 25.07 2.75
CA ALA A 225 21.79 24.02 3.15
C ALA A 225 21.07 24.37 4.46
N HIS A 226 19.76 24.18 4.52
CA HIS A 226 18.96 24.45 5.73
C HIS A 226 17.72 23.55 5.80
N LEU A 227 17.06 23.53 6.96
CA LEU A 227 15.87 22.72 7.24
C LEU A 227 14.72 22.90 6.23
N GLY A 228 14.56 24.09 5.65
CA GLY A 228 13.55 24.33 4.62
C GLY A 228 13.79 23.51 3.36
N HIS A 229 15.05 23.36 2.94
CA HIS A 229 15.43 22.52 1.82
C HIS A 229 15.15 21.04 2.11
N LEU A 230 15.50 20.58 3.32
CA LEU A 230 15.20 19.22 3.76
C LEU A 230 13.69 18.91 3.70
N LYS A 231 12.88 19.81 4.26
CA LYS A 231 11.42 19.66 4.24
C LYS A 231 10.85 19.60 2.84
N TRP A 232 11.33 20.45 1.96
CA TRP A 232 10.90 20.49 0.56
C TRP A 232 11.24 19.20 -0.17
N ILE A 233 12.48 18.72 -0.06
CA ILE A 233 12.93 17.47 -0.70
C ILE A 233 12.07 16.30 -0.24
N LEU A 234 11.83 16.17 1.09
CA LEU A 234 11.04 15.07 1.64
C LEU A 234 9.57 15.15 1.20
N GLN A 235 9.02 16.35 1.07
CA GLN A 235 7.66 16.54 0.60
C GLN A 235 7.52 16.15 -0.88
N GLU A 236 8.41 16.63 -1.74
CA GLU A 236 8.39 16.28 -3.16
C GLU A 236 8.69 14.79 -3.39
N PHE A 237 9.61 14.21 -2.63
CA PHE A 237 9.84 12.76 -2.63
C PHE A 237 8.55 11.98 -2.31
N CYS A 238 7.88 12.30 -1.21
CA CYS A 238 6.66 11.59 -0.81
C CYS A 238 5.54 11.74 -1.84
N LYS A 239 5.39 12.91 -2.46
CA LYS A 239 4.41 13.11 -3.54
C LYS A 239 4.71 12.21 -4.73
N ALA A 240 5.95 12.21 -5.20
CA ALA A 240 6.37 11.43 -6.36
C ALA A 240 6.27 9.93 -6.09
N PHE A 241 6.77 9.46 -4.93
CA PHE A 241 6.81 8.04 -4.61
C PHE A 241 5.43 7.43 -4.35
N PHE A 242 4.56 8.15 -3.66
CA PHE A 242 3.20 7.69 -3.36
C PHE A 242 2.15 8.13 -4.41
N GLU A 243 2.58 8.83 -5.45
CA GLU A 243 1.72 9.27 -6.56
C GLU A 243 0.51 10.08 -6.09
N VAL A 244 0.74 11.04 -5.21
CA VAL A 244 -0.30 11.90 -4.62
C VAL A 244 0.02 13.36 -4.81
N ASP A 245 -1.00 14.18 -5.11
CA ASP A 245 -0.85 15.62 -5.34
C ASP A 245 -0.41 16.38 -4.08
N GLN A 246 -0.85 15.92 -2.91
CA GLN A 246 -0.56 16.55 -1.63
C GLN A 246 -0.28 15.53 -0.55
N VAL A 247 0.77 15.79 0.24
CA VAL A 247 1.11 15.02 1.44
C VAL A 247 1.16 15.96 2.62
N LYS A 248 0.35 15.69 3.64
CA LYS A 248 0.50 16.36 4.91
C LYS A 248 1.55 15.65 5.73
N MET A 249 2.58 16.39 6.11
CA MET A 249 3.71 15.90 6.89
C MET A 249 3.78 16.63 8.22
N ARG A 250 4.16 15.90 9.24
CA ARG A 250 4.43 16.42 10.58
C ARG A 250 5.88 16.11 10.94
N PHE A 251 6.62 17.11 11.35
CA PHE A 251 8.00 17.02 11.80
C PHE A 251 8.00 17.13 13.33
N ARG A 252 8.41 16.06 13.99
CA ARG A 252 8.51 15.98 15.45
C ARG A 252 9.98 16.05 15.87
N PRO A 253 10.34 16.80 16.92
CA PRO A 253 11.68 16.73 17.49
C PRO A 253 12.04 15.29 17.92
N SER A 254 13.28 14.90 17.62
CA SER A 254 13.84 13.62 18.00
C SER A 254 15.31 13.79 18.38
N PHE A 255 16.01 12.70 18.63
CA PHE A 255 17.43 12.70 18.93
C PHE A 255 18.15 11.61 18.12
N PHE A 256 19.14 12.05 17.33
CA PHE A 256 20.12 11.17 16.70
C PHE A 256 21.52 11.76 16.95
N PRO A 257 22.54 10.94 17.29
CA PRO A 257 23.89 11.45 17.59
C PRO A 257 24.52 12.26 16.44
N PHE A 258 24.14 11.97 15.21
CA PHE A 258 24.73 12.52 13.98
C PHE A 258 23.98 13.71 13.40
N THR A 259 22.84 14.13 14.00
CA THR A 259 22.07 15.32 13.56
C THR A 259 21.69 16.22 14.72
N GLU A 260 21.63 17.55 14.44
CA GLU A 260 21.16 18.57 15.38
C GLU A 260 20.66 19.81 14.60
N PRO A 261 19.35 20.15 14.61
CA PRO A 261 18.28 19.40 15.23
C PRO A 261 17.97 18.09 14.50
N SER A 262 17.50 17.11 15.27
CA SER A 262 17.00 15.84 14.77
C SER A 262 15.48 15.85 14.72
N LEU A 263 14.91 15.24 13.72
CA LEU A 263 13.47 15.20 13.48
C LEU A 263 13.04 13.81 13.03
N GLU A 264 11.89 13.38 13.48
CA GLU A 264 11.12 12.28 12.90
C GLU A 264 10.00 12.85 12.06
N VAL A 265 9.69 12.17 10.97
CA VAL A 265 8.68 12.63 10.00
C VAL A 265 7.55 11.64 9.93
N ASP A 266 6.36 12.16 10.23
CA ASP A 266 5.10 11.43 10.07
C ASP A 266 4.35 11.94 8.86
N ILE A 267 3.66 11.03 8.17
CA ILE A 267 2.68 11.35 7.13
C ILE A 267 1.26 11.06 7.61
N GLN A 268 0.32 11.89 7.17
CA GLN A 268 -1.10 11.68 7.44
C GLN A 268 -1.59 10.45 6.69
N CYS A 269 -2.35 9.59 7.36
CA CYS A 269 -2.92 8.40 6.76
C CYS A 269 -4.28 8.06 7.40
N ARG A 270 -5.03 7.22 6.72
CA ARG A 270 -6.21 6.53 7.23
C ARG A 270 -5.88 5.05 7.37
N ARG A 271 -6.20 4.49 8.53
CA ARG A 271 -6.12 3.05 8.78
C ARG A 271 -7.51 2.47 8.85
N ASP A 272 -7.86 1.59 7.93
CA ASP A 272 -9.17 0.93 7.90
C ASP A 272 -8.98 -0.55 7.55
N LYS A 273 -9.38 -1.45 8.50
CA LYS A 273 -9.38 -2.91 8.31
C LYS A 273 -8.10 -3.52 7.73
N GLY A 274 -6.95 -2.95 8.04
CA GLY A 274 -5.65 -3.44 7.54
C GLY A 274 -5.14 -2.72 6.28
N GLU A 275 -5.93 -1.87 5.65
CA GLU A 275 -5.48 -0.98 4.59
C GLU A 275 -4.99 0.35 5.15
N ILE A 276 -3.90 0.87 4.58
CA ILE A 276 -3.36 2.19 4.88
C ILE A 276 -3.50 3.06 3.63
N ARG A 277 -4.24 4.16 3.75
CA ARG A 277 -4.39 5.16 2.68
C ARG A 277 -3.69 6.43 3.10
N LEU A 278 -2.70 6.84 2.32
CA LEU A 278 -1.92 8.04 2.58
C LEU A 278 -2.67 9.30 2.12
N GLY A 279 -2.47 10.40 2.85
CA GLY A 279 -3.10 11.68 2.53
C GLY A 279 -4.55 11.82 2.99
N GLU A 280 -5.15 10.76 3.54
CA GLU A 280 -6.53 10.74 4.06
C GLU A 280 -6.55 10.50 5.57
N GLY A 281 -7.68 10.81 6.21
CA GLY A 281 -7.94 10.51 7.62
C GLY A 281 -7.24 11.43 8.61
N GLU A 282 -7.17 11.00 9.88
CA GLU A 282 -6.60 11.77 10.99
C GLU A 282 -5.40 11.07 11.66
N ASP A 283 -5.08 9.86 11.23
CA ASP A 283 -3.95 9.10 11.77
C ASP A 283 -2.62 9.62 11.23
N TRP A 284 -1.56 9.32 11.97
CA TRP A 284 -0.19 9.66 11.61
C TRP A 284 0.69 8.43 11.64
N MET A 285 1.56 8.33 10.66
CA MET A 285 2.49 7.23 10.55
C MET A 285 3.90 7.75 10.32
N GLU A 286 4.81 7.36 11.20
CA GLU A 286 6.23 7.65 11.04
C GLU A 286 6.81 6.89 9.86
N ILE A 287 7.55 7.59 9.00
CA ILE A 287 8.16 7.03 7.80
C ILE A 287 9.67 7.14 7.79
N LEU A 288 10.26 8.17 8.39
CA LEU A 288 11.70 8.40 8.34
C LEU A 288 12.21 9.28 9.49
N GLY A 289 13.51 9.17 9.74
CA GLY A 289 14.27 10.11 10.54
C GLY A 289 15.11 11.05 9.69
N CYS A 290 15.29 12.31 10.14
CA CYS A 290 16.09 13.30 9.41
C CYS A 290 16.64 14.38 10.35
N GLY A 291 17.48 15.27 9.84
CA GLY A 291 17.98 16.43 10.58
C GLY A 291 19.10 17.16 9.88
N MET A 292 19.56 18.24 10.50
CA MET A 292 20.78 18.91 10.06
C MET A 292 21.99 18.09 10.54
N VAL A 293 23.00 17.95 9.68
CA VAL A 293 24.21 17.20 10.03
C VAL A 293 24.90 17.85 11.20
N HIS A 294 25.20 17.05 12.23
CA HIS A 294 25.83 17.55 13.45
C HIS A 294 27.24 18.15 13.14
N PRO A 295 27.61 19.30 13.71
CA PRO A 295 28.90 19.94 13.45
C PRO A 295 30.11 19.02 13.71
N ASN A 296 30.05 18.13 14.69
CA ASN A 296 31.11 17.17 14.97
C ASN A 296 31.29 16.17 13.82
N VAL A 297 30.21 15.77 13.14
CA VAL A 297 30.29 14.87 11.96
C VAL A 297 31.04 15.57 10.82
N LEU A 298 30.76 16.86 10.58
CA LEU A 298 31.49 17.64 9.60
C LEU A 298 32.99 17.72 9.95
N ARG A 299 33.33 18.06 11.20
CA ARG A 299 34.71 18.11 11.70
C ARG A 299 35.43 16.76 11.55
N ASN A 300 34.74 15.65 11.89
CA ASN A 300 35.28 14.30 11.77
C ASN A 300 35.58 13.91 10.31
N CYS A 301 34.97 14.62 9.37
CA CYS A 301 35.21 14.45 7.93
C CYS A 301 36.14 15.54 7.33
N GLY A 302 36.71 16.40 8.17
CA GLY A 302 37.61 17.47 7.70
C GLY A 302 36.91 18.65 7.04
N LEU A 303 35.63 18.81 7.27
CA LEU A 303 34.82 19.95 6.79
C LEU A 303 34.63 20.98 7.90
N ASP A 304 34.77 22.25 7.56
CA ASP A 304 34.55 23.35 8.49
C ASP A 304 33.03 23.62 8.66
N PRO A 305 32.45 23.42 9.86
CA PRO A 305 31.03 23.66 10.10
C PRO A 305 30.62 25.13 10.08
N ASP A 306 31.58 26.05 10.14
CA ASP A 306 31.30 27.49 9.98
C ASP A 306 31.17 27.89 8.50
N GLU A 307 31.75 27.09 7.59
CA GLU A 307 31.66 27.29 6.13
C GLU A 307 30.55 26.44 5.49
N TYR A 308 30.35 25.20 5.98
CA TYR A 308 29.44 24.24 5.38
C TYR A 308 28.37 23.79 6.37
N GLN A 309 27.17 23.62 5.84
CA GLN A 309 26.05 23.00 6.53
C GLN A 309 25.55 21.81 5.71
N GLY A 310 24.79 20.96 6.34
CA GLY A 310 24.21 19.83 5.65
C GLY A 310 22.96 19.32 6.33
N PHE A 311 22.22 18.52 5.60
CA PHE A 311 21.12 17.76 6.15
C PHE A 311 21.14 16.32 5.62
N ALA A 312 20.58 15.43 6.42
CA ALA A 312 20.48 14.03 6.08
C ALA A 312 19.10 13.47 6.47
N TRP A 313 18.71 12.42 5.81
CA TRP A 313 17.53 11.63 6.16
C TRP A 313 17.79 10.15 5.92
N GLY A 314 17.03 9.28 6.61
CA GLY A 314 17.10 7.85 6.42
C GLY A 314 15.73 7.20 6.56
N LEU A 315 15.40 6.31 5.62
CA LEU A 315 14.15 5.56 5.62
C LEU A 315 14.37 4.09 5.26
N GLY A 316 13.52 3.22 5.82
CA GLY A 316 13.51 1.79 5.51
C GLY A 316 12.80 1.52 4.18
N ILE A 317 13.53 0.95 3.22
CA ILE A 317 13.00 0.63 1.88
C ILE A 317 11.90 -0.43 2.00
N ASP A 318 12.12 -1.46 2.81
CA ASP A 318 11.14 -2.54 3.01
C ASP A 318 9.81 -1.99 3.52
N ARG A 319 9.86 -1.02 4.45
CA ARG A 319 8.65 -0.40 5.01
C ARG A 319 7.86 0.40 3.99
N ILE A 320 8.53 1.22 3.19
CA ILE A 320 7.82 2.00 2.16
C ILE A 320 7.32 1.11 1.00
N ALA A 321 8.02 0.01 0.70
CA ALA A 321 7.55 -1.00 -0.23
C ALA A 321 6.26 -1.67 0.27
N MET A 322 6.22 -2.07 1.56
CA MET A 322 5.00 -2.59 2.17
C MET A 322 3.83 -1.62 2.05
N LEU A 323 4.08 -0.33 2.30
CA LEU A 323 3.06 0.71 2.22
C LEU A 323 2.56 0.93 0.80
N LYS A 324 3.46 1.01 -0.17
CA LYS A 324 3.12 1.25 -1.58
C LYS A 324 2.34 0.10 -2.19
N TYR A 325 2.74 -1.13 -1.91
CA TYR A 325 2.18 -2.33 -2.53
C TYR A 325 1.16 -3.07 -1.66
N GLY A 326 0.84 -2.55 -0.47
CA GLY A 326 -0.13 -3.17 0.44
C GLY A 326 0.31 -4.52 0.99
N MET A 327 1.61 -4.73 1.20
CA MET A 327 2.16 -5.98 1.70
C MET A 327 2.00 -6.09 3.23
N PRO A 328 1.39 -7.16 3.75
CA PRO A 328 1.07 -7.23 5.19
C PRO A 328 2.23 -7.68 6.08
N ASP A 329 3.26 -8.32 5.53
CA ASP A 329 4.33 -8.98 6.29
C ASP A 329 5.70 -8.76 5.66
N LEU A 330 6.61 -8.17 6.42
CA LEU A 330 7.97 -7.86 5.98
C LEU A 330 8.79 -9.13 5.68
N ARG A 331 8.53 -10.24 6.35
CA ARG A 331 9.27 -11.50 6.18
C ARG A 331 9.14 -12.07 4.79
N ALA A 332 8.02 -11.80 4.12
CA ALA A 332 7.77 -12.25 2.76
C ALA A 332 8.81 -11.78 1.74
N PHE A 333 9.47 -10.64 1.97
CA PHE A 333 10.58 -10.17 1.12
C PHE A 333 11.79 -11.11 1.14
N PHE A 334 11.94 -11.95 2.17
CA PHE A 334 13.12 -12.77 2.40
C PHE A 334 12.84 -14.29 2.31
N GLU A 335 11.58 -14.70 2.19
CA GLU A 335 11.18 -16.11 2.16
C GLU A 335 11.41 -16.79 0.80
N ALA A 336 11.72 -16.03 -0.26
CA ALA A 336 11.96 -16.51 -1.62
C ALA A 336 10.80 -17.39 -2.19
N ASP A 337 9.54 -17.14 -1.79
CA ASP A 337 8.38 -17.84 -2.34
C ASP A 337 8.12 -17.36 -3.78
N VAL A 338 8.28 -18.26 -4.73
CA VAL A 338 8.11 -17.96 -6.18
C VAL A 338 6.69 -17.50 -6.50
N ARG A 339 5.66 -17.98 -5.76
CA ARG A 339 4.27 -17.55 -5.96
C ARG A 339 4.07 -16.10 -5.52
N TRP A 340 4.70 -15.73 -4.40
CA TRP A 340 4.70 -14.36 -3.90
C TRP A 340 5.43 -13.43 -4.86
N LEU A 341 6.61 -13.84 -5.36
CA LEU A 341 7.36 -13.08 -6.36
C LEU A 341 6.59 -12.94 -7.68
N ALA A 342 5.84 -13.96 -8.09
CA ALA A 342 4.99 -13.89 -9.28
C ALA A 342 3.80 -12.92 -9.10
N HIS A 343 3.32 -12.75 -7.87
CA HIS A 343 2.22 -11.84 -7.55
C HIS A 343 2.65 -10.38 -7.44
N TYR A 344 3.76 -10.12 -6.72
CA TYR A 344 4.25 -8.78 -6.44
C TYR A 344 5.40 -8.33 -7.34
N GLY A 345 6.02 -9.25 -8.08
CA GLY A 345 7.11 -8.94 -8.98
C GLY A 345 6.59 -8.36 -10.30
N PHE A 346 7.20 -7.28 -10.75
CA PHE A 346 6.87 -6.66 -12.02
C PHE A 346 7.78 -7.19 -13.13
N ARG A 347 7.29 -7.16 -14.35
CA ARG A 347 8.15 -7.41 -15.52
C ARG A 347 8.97 -6.15 -15.83
N PRO A 348 10.21 -6.30 -16.34
CA PRO A 348 11.07 -5.14 -16.62
C PRO A 348 10.44 -4.07 -17.53
N LEU A 349 9.49 -4.46 -18.37
CA LEU A 349 8.79 -3.54 -19.29
C LEU A 349 7.50 -2.94 -18.72
N ASP A 350 7.02 -3.47 -17.60
CA ASP A 350 5.82 -2.96 -16.92
C ASP A 350 6.17 -1.89 -15.87
N PHE A 351 7.47 -1.59 -15.73
CA PHE A 351 7.96 -0.63 -14.75
C PHE A 351 7.84 0.80 -15.30
N PRO A 352 7.18 1.72 -14.60
CA PRO A 352 7.20 3.12 -14.96
C PRO A 352 8.63 3.65 -14.82
N THR A 353 9.26 3.99 -15.90
CA THR A 353 10.56 4.67 -15.92
C THR A 353 10.35 6.16 -16.05
N LEU A 354 11.29 6.97 -15.52
CA LEU A 354 11.29 8.42 -15.76
C LEU A 354 11.27 8.77 -17.25
N ALA A 355 11.83 7.91 -18.11
CA ALA A 355 11.79 8.07 -19.57
C ALA A 355 10.40 7.77 -20.17
N GLY A 356 9.60 6.95 -19.50
CA GLY A 356 8.22 6.60 -19.89
C GLY A 356 7.14 7.49 -19.27
N GLY A 357 7.51 8.35 -18.34
CA GLY A 357 6.58 9.12 -17.51
C GLY A 357 6.12 8.32 -16.28
N LEU A 358 5.88 9.04 -15.18
CA LEU A 358 5.38 8.51 -13.89
C LEU A 358 3.85 8.35 -13.89
N SER A 359 3.24 8.27 -15.04
CA SER A 359 1.78 8.13 -15.10
C SER A 359 1.35 7.26 -16.23
N PRO A 360 0.33 6.43 -16.03
CA PRO A 360 -0.50 5.97 -17.12
C PRO A 360 -1.30 7.12 -17.70
#